data_9d7c1bd639c85277ecb6ab2d2a9ee3ab
#
_entry.id   9d7c1bd639c85277ecb6ab2d2a9ee3ab
#
_cell.length_a   1.000
_cell.length_b   1.000
_cell.length_c   1.000
_cell.angle_alpha   90.00
_cell.angle_beta   90.00
_cell.angle_gamma   90.00
#
_symmetry.space_group_name_H-M   'P 1'
#
loop_
_entity.id
_entity.type
_entity.pdbx_description
1 polymer ?
#
loop_
_entity_poly.entity_id
_entity_poly.type
_entity_poly.pdbx_seq_one_letter_code
_entity_poly.pdbx_strand_id
1 'polypeptide(L)'
;MARTTESPAPPRISDPDLPREFEPASPARSADIIAASLDLHGTVDLAYATLEQCTVSADAEAVDLTGATVVDVEMSGARIASLRMRDTGVRRLRIAGGRIGTLDLSEARISELELRDVRIDYLNLGAAKVTDLEISGCAIRTIDMPQADLTRVRFTATTSDEVDPRGMRATDVDLRGLDAMTYLDANSLRGTTLSSFQVQQLAPVIAAGLGIQIKD
;
A
#
# COMPACT_ATOMS: atom_id res chain seq x y z
N MET A 1 23.19 -17.47 20.13
CA MET A 1 22.48 -18.44 19.28
C MET A 1 21.97 -17.70 18.05
N ALA A 2 22.54 -17.95 16.87
CA ALA A 2 22.04 -17.40 15.61
C ALA A 2 20.66 -18.04 15.37
N ARG A 3 19.59 -17.22 15.33
CA ARG A 3 18.31 -17.67 14.81
C ARG A 3 18.54 -18.07 13.36
N THR A 4 18.19 -19.29 12.99
CA THR A 4 18.08 -19.72 11.60
C THR A 4 17.15 -18.72 10.93
N THR A 5 17.65 -17.97 9.96
CA THR A 5 16.87 -16.99 9.21
C THR A 5 15.93 -17.75 8.30
N GLU A 6 14.75 -18.10 8.79
CA GLU A 6 13.63 -18.47 7.90
C GLU A 6 13.32 -17.27 7.01
N SER A 7 13.04 -17.53 5.74
CA SER A 7 12.54 -16.49 4.85
C SER A 7 11.25 -15.91 5.42
N PRO A 8 10.99 -14.59 5.26
CA PRO A 8 9.74 -14.01 5.73
C PRO A 8 8.55 -14.72 5.08
N ALA A 9 7.49 -14.93 5.85
CA ALA A 9 6.28 -15.53 5.33
C ALA A 9 5.67 -14.61 4.25
N PRO A 10 5.34 -15.13 3.05
CA PRO A 10 4.78 -14.31 1.98
C PRO A 10 3.37 -13.85 2.34
N PRO A 11 2.91 -12.73 1.74
CA PRO A 11 1.51 -12.32 1.81
C PRO A 11 0.58 -13.42 1.30
N ARG A 12 -0.58 -13.51 1.90
CA ARG A 12 -1.67 -14.42 1.50
C ARG A 12 -2.67 -13.58 0.72
N ILE A 13 -2.47 -13.47 -0.59
CA ILE A 13 -3.33 -12.69 -1.48
C ILE A 13 -4.26 -13.62 -2.22
N SER A 14 -5.55 -13.35 -2.13
CA SER A 14 -6.61 -14.02 -2.86
C SER A 14 -7.18 -13.08 -3.93
N ASP A 15 -7.69 -13.63 -5.01
CA ASP A 15 -8.45 -12.84 -5.97
C ASP A 15 -9.73 -12.30 -5.30
N PRO A 16 -10.15 -11.05 -5.60
CA PRO A 16 -11.46 -10.58 -5.18
C PRO A 16 -12.58 -11.51 -5.66
N ASP A 17 -13.52 -11.81 -4.78
CA ASP A 17 -14.67 -12.66 -5.11
C ASP A 17 -15.71 -11.83 -5.84
N LEU A 18 -15.60 -11.76 -7.17
CA LEU A 18 -16.43 -10.90 -8.01
C LEU A 18 -17.54 -11.70 -8.69
N PRO A 19 -18.76 -11.15 -8.80
CA PRO A 19 -19.86 -11.76 -9.55
C PRO A 19 -19.55 -11.80 -11.04
N ARG A 20 -20.31 -12.58 -11.79
CA ARG A 20 -20.17 -12.68 -13.26
C ARG A 20 -20.78 -11.48 -14.00
N GLU A 21 -21.74 -10.83 -13.40
CA GLU A 21 -22.48 -9.69 -13.96
C GLU A 21 -22.50 -8.57 -12.91
N PHE A 22 -22.36 -7.34 -13.38
CA PHE A 22 -22.38 -6.15 -12.55
C PHE A 22 -23.49 -5.21 -13.01
N GLU A 23 -24.16 -4.60 -12.05
CA GLU A 23 -25.08 -3.50 -12.34
C GLU A 23 -24.33 -2.16 -12.21
N PRO A 24 -24.56 -1.21 -13.13
CA PRO A 24 -24.03 0.14 -12.98
C PRO A 24 -24.57 0.79 -11.70
N ALA A 25 -23.71 1.38 -10.89
CA ALA A 25 -24.11 2.10 -9.69
C ALA A 25 -23.59 3.54 -9.71
N SER A 26 -24.33 4.42 -9.07
CA SER A 26 -23.89 5.81 -8.87
C SER A 26 -23.20 5.93 -7.52
N PRO A 27 -22.01 6.56 -7.46
CA PRO A 27 -21.32 6.77 -6.21
C PRO A 27 -22.07 7.77 -5.32
N ALA A 28 -22.18 7.47 -4.04
CA ALA A 28 -22.72 8.38 -3.05
C ALA A 28 -22.15 8.10 -1.66
N ARG A 29 -22.05 9.15 -0.87
CA ARG A 29 -21.62 9.06 0.54
C ARG A 29 -22.52 8.13 1.35
N SER A 30 -21.93 7.28 2.17
CA SER A 30 -22.63 6.30 3.03
C SER A 30 -23.55 5.34 2.27
N ALA A 31 -23.37 5.18 0.95
CA ALA A 31 -24.15 4.22 0.16
C ALA A 31 -23.66 2.79 0.39
N ASP A 32 -24.59 1.84 0.32
CA ASP A 32 -24.27 0.41 0.20
C ASP A 32 -24.30 0.03 -1.28
N ILE A 33 -23.12 -0.31 -1.82
CA ILE A 33 -22.91 -0.62 -3.24
C ILE A 33 -22.38 -2.06 -3.31
N ILE A 34 -23.22 -2.95 -3.84
CA ILE A 34 -22.93 -4.39 -3.84
C ILE A 34 -23.07 -4.92 -5.28
N ALA A 35 -22.14 -5.78 -5.69
CA ALA A 35 -22.14 -6.45 -6.99
C ALA A 35 -22.24 -5.47 -8.17
N ALA A 36 -21.50 -4.35 -8.10
CA ALA A 36 -21.69 -3.22 -9.00
C ALA A 36 -20.42 -2.83 -9.76
N SER A 37 -20.62 -2.20 -10.91
CA SER A 37 -19.57 -1.49 -11.63
C SER A 37 -19.71 0.02 -11.41
N LEU A 38 -18.60 0.64 -11.00
CA LEU A 38 -18.48 2.08 -10.79
C LEU A 38 -17.57 2.69 -11.85
N ASP A 39 -18.02 3.77 -12.47
CA ASP A 39 -17.19 4.59 -13.35
C ASP A 39 -17.10 6.00 -12.76
N LEU A 40 -15.93 6.35 -12.20
CA LEU A 40 -15.73 7.51 -11.35
C LEU A 40 -15.06 8.65 -12.12
N HIS A 41 -15.69 9.83 -12.11
CA HIS A 41 -15.17 11.02 -12.78
C HIS A 41 -15.23 12.26 -11.88
N GLY A 42 -14.27 13.19 -12.08
CA GLY A 42 -14.21 14.45 -11.34
C GLY A 42 -13.93 14.25 -9.86
N THR A 43 -14.75 14.84 -9.00
CA THR A 43 -14.64 14.69 -7.54
C THR A 43 -15.78 13.84 -7.03
N VAL A 44 -15.46 12.73 -6.37
CA VAL A 44 -16.41 11.71 -5.93
C VAL A 44 -16.31 11.54 -4.42
N ASP A 45 -17.46 11.63 -3.73
CA ASP A 45 -17.58 11.38 -2.29
C ASP A 45 -18.25 10.00 -2.04
N LEU A 46 -17.45 9.05 -1.61
CA LEU A 46 -17.83 7.71 -1.16
C LEU A 46 -17.46 7.50 0.32
N ALA A 47 -17.25 8.59 1.08
CA ALA A 47 -16.92 8.46 2.48
C ALA A 47 -18.00 7.70 3.25
N TYR A 48 -17.57 6.77 4.09
CA TYR A 48 -18.42 5.86 4.87
C TYR A 48 -19.31 4.93 4.04
N ALA A 49 -19.06 4.81 2.74
CA ALA A 49 -19.78 3.84 1.91
C ALA A 49 -19.30 2.41 2.16
N THR A 50 -20.16 1.44 1.83
CA THR A 50 -19.79 0.04 1.69
C THR A 50 -19.66 -0.29 0.22
N LEU A 51 -18.50 -0.75 -0.21
CA LEU A 51 -18.27 -1.32 -1.53
C LEU A 51 -17.98 -2.80 -1.37
N GLU A 52 -18.86 -3.65 -1.87
CA GLU A 52 -18.70 -5.09 -1.81
C GLU A 52 -18.86 -5.72 -3.20
N GLN A 53 -17.91 -6.57 -3.59
CA GLN A 53 -17.91 -7.26 -4.90
C GLN A 53 -18.04 -6.29 -6.08
N CYS A 54 -17.22 -5.23 -6.10
CA CYS A 54 -17.32 -4.17 -7.10
C CYS A 54 -16.11 -4.13 -8.02
N THR A 55 -16.36 -3.70 -9.25
CA THR A 55 -15.32 -3.23 -10.17
C THR A 55 -15.34 -1.70 -10.24
N VAL A 56 -14.18 -1.09 -10.28
CA VAL A 56 -14.03 0.37 -10.32
C VAL A 56 -13.13 0.77 -11.47
N SER A 57 -13.66 1.55 -12.39
CA SER A 57 -12.88 2.36 -13.33
C SER A 57 -12.91 3.83 -12.88
N ALA A 58 -11.80 4.56 -13.07
CA ALA A 58 -11.75 5.95 -12.64
C ALA A 58 -10.84 6.79 -13.53
N ASP A 59 -11.34 7.95 -13.92
CA ASP A 59 -10.56 9.09 -14.43
C ASP A 59 -11.02 10.34 -13.65
N ALA A 60 -10.47 10.49 -12.43
CA ALA A 60 -11.00 11.37 -11.41
C ALA A 60 -9.93 12.29 -10.80
N GLU A 61 -10.34 13.49 -10.44
CA GLU A 61 -9.50 14.42 -9.68
C GLU A 61 -9.36 13.96 -8.23
N ALA A 62 -10.47 13.60 -7.60
CA ALA A 62 -10.46 13.11 -6.22
C ALA A 62 -11.54 12.05 -5.99
N VAL A 63 -11.17 10.98 -5.27
CA VAL A 63 -12.10 9.99 -4.75
C VAL A 63 -11.87 9.87 -3.25
N ASP A 64 -12.94 10.13 -2.48
CA ASP A 64 -12.91 10.06 -1.02
C ASP A 64 -13.66 8.81 -0.54
N LEU A 65 -12.93 7.87 0.01
CA LEU A 65 -13.40 6.63 0.65
C LEU A 65 -13.11 6.64 2.17
N THR A 66 -12.91 7.82 2.77
CA THR A 66 -12.62 7.93 4.21
C THR A 66 -13.67 7.20 5.04
N GLY A 67 -13.22 6.31 5.93
CA GLY A 67 -14.11 5.53 6.81
C GLY A 67 -14.98 4.50 6.09
N ALA A 68 -14.76 4.25 4.80
CA ALA A 68 -15.52 3.28 4.03
C ALA A 68 -15.18 1.83 4.40
N THR A 69 -16.03 0.91 3.99
CA THR A 69 -15.77 -0.54 4.00
C THR A 69 -15.60 -1.01 2.56
N VAL A 70 -14.45 -1.62 2.24
CA VAL A 70 -14.10 -2.07 0.89
C VAL A 70 -13.79 -3.56 0.94
N VAL A 71 -14.64 -4.37 0.33
CA VAL A 71 -14.55 -5.84 0.35
C VAL A 71 -14.68 -6.39 -1.05
N ASP A 72 -13.72 -7.20 -1.49
CA ASP A 72 -13.76 -7.81 -2.83
C ASP A 72 -13.92 -6.77 -3.95
N VAL A 73 -12.95 -5.85 -4.03
CA VAL A 73 -12.98 -4.77 -5.01
C VAL A 73 -11.77 -4.86 -5.94
N GLU A 74 -12.03 -4.70 -7.23
CA GLU A 74 -10.99 -4.56 -8.25
C GLU A 74 -11.05 -3.18 -8.89
N MET A 75 -9.92 -2.47 -8.86
CA MET A 75 -9.73 -1.20 -9.54
C MET A 75 -8.63 -1.36 -10.60
N SER A 76 -9.00 -1.25 -11.87
CA SER A 76 -8.08 -1.49 -12.98
C SER A 76 -7.89 -0.24 -13.84
N GLY A 77 -6.61 0.10 -14.13
CA GLY A 77 -6.24 1.19 -15.04
C GLY A 77 -6.62 2.59 -14.55
N ALA A 78 -6.90 2.77 -13.28
CA ALA A 78 -7.40 4.02 -12.70
C ALA A 78 -6.41 5.18 -12.88
N ARG A 79 -6.95 6.36 -13.16
CA ARG A 79 -6.24 7.64 -13.18
C ARG A 79 -6.88 8.56 -12.16
N ILE A 80 -6.25 8.69 -11.00
CA ILE A 80 -6.80 9.46 -9.87
C ILE A 80 -5.72 10.38 -9.33
N ALA A 81 -5.99 11.68 -9.22
CA ALA A 81 -5.02 12.57 -8.62
C ALA A 81 -4.95 12.39 -7.09
N SER A 82 -6.09 12.18 -6.43
CA SER A 82 -6.12 11.93 -4.97
C SER A 82 -7.15 10.84 -4.63
N LEU A 83 -6.67 9.67 -4.16
CA LEU A 83 -7.49 8.60 -3.62
C LEU A 83 -7.30 8.56 -2.10
N ARG A 84 -8.33 8.99 -1.35
CA ARG A 84 -8.33 8.98 0.11
C ARG A 84 -9.05 7.75 0.62
N MET A 85 -8.34 6.94 1.37
CA MET A 85 -8.84 5.74 2.03
C MET A 85 -8.45 5.72 3.51
N ARG A 86 -8.43 6.90 4.15
CA ARG A 86 -8.11 7.04 5.56
C ARG A 86 -9.15 6.34 6.42
N ASP A 87 -8.71 5.62 7.49
CA ASP A 87 -9.56 4.88 8.41
C ASP A 87 -10.52 3.89 7.72
N THR A 88 -10.17 3.43 6.52
CA THR A 88 -10.96 2.49 5.72
C THR A 88 -10.72 1.06 6.20
N GLY A 89 -11.78 0.25 6.27
CA GLY A 89 -11.69 -1.21 6.37
C GLY A 89 -11.54 -1.84 5.00
N VAL A 90 -10.41 -2.50 4.74
CA VAL A 90 -10.12 -3.12 3.43
C VAL A 90 -9.95 -4.62 3.59
N ARG A 91 -10.64 -5.40 2.75
CA ARG A 91 -10.45 -6.83 2.61
C ARG A 91 -10.52 -7.25 1.14
N ARG A 92 -9.43 -7.83 0.61
CA ARG A 92 -9.28 -8.23 -0.78
C ARG A 92 -9.57 -7.09 -1.77
N LEU A 93 -8.68 -6.09 -1.72
CA LEU A 93 -8.64 -5.01 -2.70
C LEU A 93 -7.48 -5.25 -3.66
N ARG A 94 -7.76 -5.21 -4.96
CA ARG A 94 -6.74 -5.18 -6.01
C ARG A 94 -6.77 -3.84 -6.72
N ILE A 95 -5.61 -3.19 -6.83
CA ILE A 95 -5.41 -2.02 -7.69
C ILE A 95 -4.36 -2.40 -8.72
N ALA A 96 -4.74 -2.45 -10.00
CA ALA A 96 -3.88 -2.90 -11.07
C ALA A 96 -3.77 -1.88 -12.20
N GLY A 97 -2.53 -1.55 -12.56
CA GLY A 97 -2.25 -0.56 -13.62
C GLY A 97 -2.70 0.86 -13.28
N GLY A 98 -2.40 1.79 -14.18
CA GLY A 98 -2.84 3.17 -14.04
C GLY A 98 -1.89 4.07 -13.25
N ARG A 99 -2.41 5.23 -12.80
CA ARG A 99 -1.68 6.22 -12.05
C ARG A 99 -2.52 6.84 -10.94
N ILE A 100 -1.95 6.89 -9.75
CA ILE A 100 -2.54 7.56 -8.60
C ILE A 100 -1.55 8.61 -8.09
N GLY A 101 -1.94 9.88 -8.01
CA GLY A 101 -1.09 10.94 -7.47
C GLY A 101 -0.84 10.70 -5.97
N THR A 102 -1.89 10.71 -5.17
CA THR A 102 -1.84 10.38 -3.75
C THR A 102 -2.74 9.20 -3.44
N LEU A 103 -2.19 8.14 -2.83
CA LEU A 103 -2.94 7.06 -2.22
C LEU A 103 -2.78 7.15 -0.70
N ASP A 104 -3.82 7.64 -0.03
CA ASP A 104 -3.81 7.81 1.42
C ASP A 104 -4.57 6.67 2.11
N LEU A 105 -3.82 5.75 2.70
CA LEU A 105 -4.27 4.59 3.48
C LEU A 105 -3.97 4.78 4.97
N SER A 106 -3.75 6.03 5.43
CA SER A 106 -3.45 6.29 6.82
C SER A 106 -4.57 5.81 7.75
N GLU A 107 -4.18 5.24 8.90
CA GLU A 107 -5.09 4.69 9.91
C GLU A 107 -5.99 3.54 9.41
N ALA A 108 -5.85 3.11 8.15
CA ALA A 108 -6.65 2.03 7.57
C ALA A 108 -6.37 0.67 8.22
N ARG A 109 -7.36 -0.21 8.19
CA ARG A 109 -7.26 -1.63 8.58
C ARG A 109 -7.35 -2.48 7.34
N ILE A 110 -6.23 -3.02 6.93
CA ILE A 110 -6.08 -3.72 5.66
C ILE A 110 -5.82 -5.20 5.90
N SER A 111 -6.66 -6.03 5.31
CA SER A 111 -6.48 -7.47 5.17
C SER A 111 -6.53 -7.83 3.69
N GLU A 112 -5.43 -8.18 3.10
CA GLU A 112 -5.28 -8.49 1.69
C GLU A 112 -5.45 -7.25 0.77
N LEU A 113 -4.31 -6.63 0.44
CA LEU A 113 -4.20 -5.58 -0.58
C LEU A 113 -3.15 -5.98 -1.62
N GLU A 114 -3.49 -5.89 -2.88
CA GLU A 114 -2.57 -6.04 -3.99
C GLU A 114 -2.45 -4.73 -4.78
N LEU A 115 -1.23 -4.20 -4.91
CA LEU A 115 -0.88 -3.11 -5.82
C LEU A 115 0.00 -3.69 -6.93
N ARG A 116 -0.46 -3.68 -8.18
CA ARG A 116 0.26 -4.27 -9.29
C ARG A 116 0.38 -3.32 -10.47
N ASP A 117 1.61 -3.08 -10.93
CA ASP A 117 1.93 -2.27 -12.12
C ASP A 117 1.36 -0.83 -12.05
N VAL A 118 1.28 -0.25 -10.84
CA VAL A 118 0.71 1.08 -10.58
C VAL A 118 1.84 2.11 -10.42
N ARG A 119 1.64 3.30 -11.00
CA ARG A 119 2.47 4.45 -10.70
C ARG A 119 1.81 5.31 -9.62
N ILE A 120 2.52 5.55 -8.51
CA ILE A 120 2.01 6.33 -7.37
C ILE A 120 3.03 7.43 -7.05
N ASP A 121 2.59 8.70 -6.95
CA ASP A 121 3.51 9.76 -6.57
C ASP A 121 3.72 9.79 -5.04
N TYR A 122 2.66 9.53 -4.25
CA TYR A 122 2.74 9.48 -2.79
C TYR A 122 1.82 8.39 -2.22
N LEU A 123 2.43 7.40 -1.54
CA LEU A 123 1.72 6.35 -0.79
C LEU A 123 1.86 6.61 0.71
N ASN A 124 0.75 6.77 1.41
CA ASN A 124 0.71 6.98 2.85
C ASN A 124 0.05 5.79 3.56
N LEU A 125 0.82 5.10 4.39
CA LEU A 125 0.40 4.01 5.27
C LEU A 125 0.55 4.41 6.75
N GLY A 126 0.62 5.70 7.07
CA GLY A 126 0.81 6.20 8.43
C GLY A 126 -0.21 5.64 9.41
N ALA A 127 0.26 5.05 10.52
CA ALA A 127 -0.55 4.40 11.55
C ALA A 127 -1.51 3.31 11.04
N ALA A 128 -1.39 2.87 9.79
CA ALA A 128 -2.20 1.77 9.25
C ALA A 128 -1.85 0.44 9.91
N LYS A 129 -2.84 -0.45 9.99
CA LYS A 129 -2.67 -1.86 10.36
C LYS A 129 -2.84 -2.71 9.13
N VAL A 130 -1.76 -3.28 8.65
CA VAL A 130 -1.72 -4.00 7.38
C VAL A 130 -1.36 -5.45 7.60
N THR A 131 -2.20 -6.32 7.12
CA THR A 131 -1.95 -7.76 7.05
C THR A 131 -2.11 -8.21 5.60
N ASP A 132 -1.10 -8.88 5.05
CA ASP A 132 -1.10 -9.38 3.67
C ASP A 132 -1.16 -8.26 2.61
N LEU A 133 0.00 -7.65 2.34
CA LEU A 133 0.17 -6.64 1.29
C LEU A 133 1.22 -7.10 0.27
N GLU A 134 0.83 -7.16 -0.99
CA GLU A 134 1.73 -7.37 -2.11
C GLU A 134 1.82 -6.10 -2.96
N ILE A 135 3.04 -5.62 -3.20
CA ILE A 135 3.32 -4.49 -4.10
C ILE A 135 4.28 -5.00 -5.16
N SER A 136 3.82 -5.07 -6.41
CA SER A 136 4.59 -5.65 -7.50
C SER A 136 4.59 -4.78 -8.76
N GLY A 137 5.77 -4.62 -9.39
CA GLY A 137 5.92 -3.87 -10.63
C GLY A 137 5.58 -2.38 -10.51
N CYS A 138 5.56 -1.82 -9.30
CA CYS A 138 5.14 -0.44 -9.06
C CYS A 138 6.30 0.55 -9.12
N ALA A 139 6.00 1.79 -9.51
CA ALA A 139 6.89 2.93 -9.37
C ALA A 139 6.25 3.93 -8.38
N ILE A 140 6.80 4.02 -7.17
CA ILE A 140 6.24 4.83 -6.10
C ILE A 140 7.27 5.88 -5.69
N ARG A 141 6.97 7.17 -5.89
CA ARG A 141 7.97 8.19 -5.60
C ARG A 141 8.27 8.31 -4.10
N THR A 142 7.25 8.38 -3.26
CA THR A 142 7.42 8.44 -1.82
C THR A 142 6.53 7.42 -1.14
N ILE A 143 7.08 6.66 -0.19
CA ILE A 143 6.37 5.69 0.65
C ILE A 143 6.50 6.12 2.10
N ASP A 144 5.42 6.57 2.70
CA ASP A 144 5.35 6.91 4.12
C ASP A 144 4.64 5.81 4.91
N MET A 145 5.34 5.27 5.91
CA MET A 145 4.84 4.21 6.79
C MET A 145 5.05 4.55 8.28
N PRO A 146 4.95 5.84 8.70
CA PRO A 146 5.23 6.18 10.09
C PRO A 146 4.22 5.51 11.01
N GLN A 147 4.74 4.83 12.05
CA GLN A 147 3.94 4.11 13.05
C GLN A 147 3.02 3.01 12.49
N ALA A 148 3.20 2.60 11.22
CA ALA A 148 2.47 1.50 10.64
C ALA A 148 2.76 0.17 11.34
N ASP A 149 1.77 -0.72 11.38
CA ASP A 149 1.90 -2.10 11.88
C ASP A 149 1.73 -3.05 10.71
N LEU A 150 2.83 -3.61 10.22
CA LEU A 150 2.90 -4.37 8.98
C LEU A 150 3.17 -5.85 9.25
N THR A 151 2.32 -6.72 8.74
CA THR A 151 2.47 -8.17 8.84
C THR A 151 2.33 -8.82 7.47
N ARG A 152 3.32 -9.62 7.05
CA ARG A 152 3.39 -10.28 5.74
C ARG A 152 3.21 -9.30 4.59
N VAL A 153 4.21 -8.43 4.45
CA VAL A 153 4.27 -7.44 3.36
C VAL A 153 5.44 -7.78 2.45
N ARG A 154 5.22 -7.77 1.15
CA ARG A 154 6.26 -8.03 0.16
C ARG A 154 6.26 -6.99 -0.94
N PHE A 155 7.46 -6.57 -1.29
CA PHE A 155 7.73 -5.77 -2.48
C PHE A 155 8.42 -6.64 -3.53
N THR A 156 8.01 -6.51 -4.79
CA THR A 156 8.59 -7.22 -5.93
C THR A 156 8.76 -6.25 -7.09
N ALA A 157 9.97 -6.15 -7.66
CA ALA A 157 10.27 -5.29 -8.82
C ALA A 157 9.67 -3.87 -8.69
N THR A 158 9.76 -3.28 -7.49
CA THR A 158 9.18 -1.96 -7.17
C THR A 158 10.29 -0.95 -6.89
N THR A 159 10.13 0.27 -7.38
CA THR A 159 11.08 1.36 -7.17
C THR A 159 10.50 2.47 -6.31
N SER A 160 11.36 3.16 -5.52
CA SER A 160 10.97 4.34 -4.75
C SER A 160 12.13 5.32 -4.64
N ASP A 161 11.81 6.64 -4.66
CA ASP A 161 12.82 7.66 -4.39
C ASP A 161 13.08 7.76 -2.87
N GLU A 162 12.01 7.72 -2.07
CA GLU A 162 12.10 7.91 -0.63
C GLU A 162 11.15 7.00 0.15
N VAL A 163 11.65 6.44 1.25
CA VAL A 163 10.88 5.60 2.18
C VAL A 163 11.03 6.15 3.61
N ASP A 164 9.91 6.47 4.25
CA ASP A 164 9.84 6.87 5.66
C ASP A 164 9.26 5.76 6.53
N PRO A 165 10.08 4.93 7.19
CA PRO A 165 9.62 3.85 8.05
C PRO A 165 9.49 4.25 9.54
N ARG A 166 9.57 5.52 9.91
CA ARG A 166 9.71 5.96 11.32
C ARG A 166 8.67 5.38 12.25
N GLY A 167 9.11 4.64 13.25
CA GLY A 167 8.24 4.00 14.24
C GLY A 167 7.41 2.83 13.72
N MET A 168 7.68 2.36 12.50
CA MET A 168 7.04 1.18 11.93
C MET A 168 7.33 -0.07 12.77
N ARG A 169 6.35 -0.96 12.88
CA ARG A 169 6.51 -2.32 13.38
C ARG A 169 6.36 -3.29 12.24
N ALA A 170 7.30 -4.20 12.09
CA ALA A 170 7.36 -5.14 10.98
C ALA A 170 7.44 -6.59 11.46
N THR A 171 6.59 -7.45 10.90
CA THR A 171 6.63 -8.90 11.03
C THR A 171 6.50 -9.52 9.64
N ASP A 172 7.46 -10.31 9.22
CA ASP A 172 7.47 -10.91 7.86
C ASP A 172 7.37 -9.85 6.75
N VAL A 173 8.14 -8.74 6.87
CA VAL A 173 8.19 -7.69 5.84
C VAL A 173 9.42 -7.91 4.96
N ASP A 174 9.18 -8.21 3.69
CA ASP A 174 10.22 -8.46 2.68
C ASP A 174 10.41 -7.24 1.77
N LEU A 175 11.49 -6.51 1.99
CA LEU A 175 11.87 -5.34 1.22
C LEU A 175 12.90 -5.64 0.12
N ARG A 176 13.30 -6.92 -0.09
CA ARG A 176 14.36 -7.28 -1.04
C ARG A 176 14.05 -6.87 -2.47
N GLY A 177 12.78 -6.82 -2.84
CA GLY A 177 12.31 -6.39 -4.16
C GLY A 177 11.95 -4.91 -4.26
N LEU A 178 12.26 -4.09 -3.24
CA LEU A 178 12.11 -2.64 -3.26
C LEU A 178 13.48 -1.98 -3.51
N ASP A 179 13.61 -1.36 -4.68
CA ASP A 179 14.77 -0.52 -5.01
C ASP A 179 14.46 0.92 -4.59
N ALA A 180 14.92 1.29 -3.39
CA ALA A 180 14.70 2.61 -2.82
C ALA A 180 16.00 3.42 -2.80
N MET A 181 15.94 4.67 -3.26
CA MET A 181 17.11 5.57 -3.27
C MET A 181 17.47 6.03 -1.85
N THR A 182 16.46 6.26 -1.00
CA THR A 182 16.66 6.81 0.35
C THR A 182 15.71 6.20 1.35
N TYR A 183 16.24 5.87 2.55
CA TYR A 183 15.44 5.57 3.74
C TYR A 183 15.70 6.63 4.81
N LEU A 184 14.65 7.23 5.36
CA LEU A 184 14.79 8.32 6.33
C LEU A 184 15.19 7.85 7.73
N ASP A 185 14.91 6.60 8.08
CA ASP A 185 15.29 6.01 9.38
C ASP A 185 15.61 4.53 9.27
N ALA A 186 16.88 4.18 9.44
CA ALA A 186 17.31 2.79 9.43
C ALA A 186 16.93 2.03 10.71
N ASN A 187 16.74 2.71 11.85
CA ASN A 187 16.42 2.04 13.11
C ASN A 187 15.03 1.40 13.08
N SER A 188 14.11 1.99 12.32
CA SER A 188 12.75 1.50 12.16
C SER A 188 12.62 0.35 11.15
N LEU A 189 13.72 -0.06 10.49
CA LEU A 189 13.75 -1.25 9.63
C LEU A 189 13.91 -2.57 10.42
N ARG A 190 13.83 -2.53 11.74
CA ARG A 190 13.88 -3.74 12.56
C ARG A 190 12.71 -4.68 12.21
N GLY A 191 13.04 -5.97 12.00
CA GLY A 191 12.05 -6.99 11.64
C GLY A 191 11.78 -7.11 10.14
N THR A 192 12.41 -6.27 9.31
CA THR A 192 12.35 -6.41 7.86
C THR A 192 13.46 -7.31 7.32
N THR A 193 13.26 -7.83 6.11
CA THR A 193 14.26 -8.57 5.36
C THR A 193 14.78 -7.72 4.20
N LEU A 194 16.09 -7.55 4.16
CA LEU A 194 16.82 -6.82 3.13
C LEU A 194 17.83 -7.74 2.43
N SER A 195 18.19 -7.45 1.21
CA SER A 195 19.31 -8.09 0.51
C SER A 195 20.65 -7.55 1.04
N SER A 196 21.73 -8.32 0.84
CA SER A 196 23.10 -7.87 1.20
C SER A 196 23.48 -6.59 0.45
N PHE A 197 23.02 -6.41 -0.78
CA PHE A 197 23.26 -5.21 -1.56
C PHE A 197 22.58 -3.98 -0.93
N GLN A 198 21.31 -4.08 -0.55
CA GLN A 198 20.61 -3.01 0.14
C GLN A 198 21.27 -2.64 1.47
N VAL A 199 21.74 -3.62 2.25
CA VAL A 199 22.45 -3.34 3.50
C VAL A 199 23.75 -2.57 3.24
N GLN A 200 24.49 -2.88 2.18
CA GLN A 200 25.69 -2.12 1.81
C GLN A 200 25.36 -0.66 1.45
N GLN A 201 24.29 -0.43 0.69
CA GLN A 201 23.84 0.93 0.37
C GLN A 201 23.36 1.70 1.60
N LEU A 202 22.72 1.02 2.54
CA LEU A 202 22.23 1.61 3.80
C LEU A 202 23.31 1.80 4.88
N ALA A 203 24.52 1.28 4.68
CA ALA A 203 25.58 1.34 5.70
C ALA A 203 25.81 2.75 6.26
N PRO A 204 25.85 3.84 5.48
CA PRO A 204 25.99 5.19 6.01
C PRO A 204 24.83 5.61 6.92
N VAL A 205 23.59 5.27 6.52
CA VAL A 205 22.37 5.61 7.30
C VAL A 205 22.32 4.81 8.59
N ILE A 206 22.69 3.53 8.55
CA ILE A 206 22.80 2.66 9.74
C ILE A 206 23.87 3.19 10.68
N ALA A 207 25.06 3.56 10.16
CA ALA A 207 26.14 4.14 10.94
C ALA A 207 25.70 5.44 11.64
N ALA A 208 25.04 6.33 10.91
CA ALA A 208 24.50 7.57 11.47
C ALA A 208 23.46 7.30 12.57
N GLY A 209 22.57 6.31 12.38
CA GLY A 209 21.58 5.89 13.39
C GLY A 209 22.21 5.35 14.68
N LEU A 210 23.42 4.78 14.58
CA LEU A 210 24.23 4.32 15.72
C LEU A 210 25.14 5.41 16.30
N GLY A 211 25.11 6.63 15.77
CA GLY A 211 25.98 7.73 16.19
C GLY A 211 27.43 7.61 15.68
N ILE A 212 27.68 6.73 14.69
CA ILE A 212 29.01 6.55 14.09
C ILE A 212 29.24 7.65 13.05
N GLN A 213 30.36 8.37 13.19
CA GLN A 213 30.78 9.36 12.20
C GLN A 213 31.69 8.69 11.16
N ILE A 214 31.29 8.76 9.89
CA ILE A 214 32.12 8.34 8.76
C ILE A 214 32.90 9.56 8.28
N LYS A 215 34.24 9.45 8.24
CA LYS A 215 35.15 10.50 7.73
C LYS A 215 36.11 9.85 6.76
N ASP A 216 36.24 10.43 5.56
CA ASP A 216 37.26 10.08 4.57
C ASP A 216 38.59 10.75 4.91
#